data_fc590c40d0e78471a4a1801e80c37d82
#
_entry.id   fc590c40d0e78471a4a1801e80c37d82
#
_cell.length_a   1.000
_cell.length_b   1.000
_cell.length_c   1.000
_cell.angle_alpha   90.00
_cell.angle_beta   90.00
_cell.angle_gamma   90.00
#
_symmetry.space_group_name_H-M   'P 1'
#
loop_
_entity.id
_entity.type
_entity.pdbx_description
1 polymer ?
#
loop_
_entity_poly.entity_id
_entity_poly.type
_entity_poly.pdbx_seq_one_letter_code
_entity_poly.pdbx_strand_id
1 'polypeptide(L)'
;MANEIERKFLVKEMPRGLGDYRTSEIIQGYLNVTEEDNEIRVRKKGDRYYETVKSGKGLMRKEVEFEIGEKVFNALWPLTEGKRIEKTRYDIPYDGLVIELDVYLGCLAGLVVAEVEFLSVEESGRFAPPAWLGREITGDIRYSNADLALHGKPED
;
A
#
# COMPACT_ATOMS: atom_id res chain seq x y z
N MET A 1 14.74 -1.32 -13.02
CA MET A 1 14.07 -1.87 -11.86
C MET A 1 14.43 -1.04 -10.63
N ALA A 2 13.45 -0.45 -9.99
CA ALA A 2 13.67 0.39 -8.83
C ALA A 2 13.64 -0.43 -7.53
N ASN A 3 14.40 0.01 -6.54
CA ASN A 3 14.28 -0.52 -5.18
C ASN A 3 13.24 0.33 -4.44
N GLU A 4 12.33 -0.35 -3.76
CA GLU A 4 11.34 0.27 -2.90
C GLU A 4 11.74 0.03 -1.45
N ILE A 5 11.99 1.10 -0.71
CA ILE A 5 12.36 1.03 0.70
C ILE A 5 11.25 1.72 1.47
N GLU A 6 10.49 0.95 2.25
CA GLU A 6 9.36 1.49 3.00
C GLU A 6 9.25 0.88 4.38
N ARG A 7 8.68 1.66 5.30
CA ARG A 7 8.27 1.16 6.61
C ARG A 7 6.76 1.31 6.72
N LYS A 8 6.14 0.38 7.42
CA LYS A 8 4.69 0.26 7.51
C LYS A 8 4.26 0.15 8.97
N PHE A 9 3.17 0.84 9.32
CA PHE A 9 2.70 0.91 10.69
C PHE A 9 1.18 0.76 10.75
N LEU A 10 0.69 0.16 11.81
CA LEU A 10 -0.71 0.32 12.19
C LEU A 10 -0.89 1.74 12.73
N VAL A 11 -2.11 2.23 12.71
CA VAL A 11 -2.43 3.58 13.17
C VAL A 11 -3.09 3.48 14.54
N LYS A 12 -2.49 4.13 15.53
CA LYS A 12 -2.97 4.13 16.91
C LYS A 12 -4.13 5.09 17.09
N GLU A 13 -4.04 6.27 16.46
CA GLU A 13 -5.03 7.32 16.53
C GLU A 13 -5.07 8.06 15.22
N MET A 14 -6.28 8.33 14.71
CA MET A 14 -6.40 9.04 13.44
C MET A 14 -5.88 10.47 13.58
N PRO A 15 -4.99 10.92 12.67
CA PRO A 15 -4.51 12.29 12.72
C PRO A 15 -5.62 13.29 12.39
N ARG A 16 -5.46 14.51 12.86
CA ARG A 16 -6.42 15.58 12.59
C ARG A 16 -6.20 16.20 11.23
N GLY A 17 -7.23 16.81 10.68
CA GLY A 17 -7.12 17.60 9.48
C GLY A 17 -6.97 16.80 8.19
N LEU A 18 -7.48 15.57 8.15
CA LEU A 18 -7.36 14.73 6.96
C LEU A 18 -7.92 15.38 5.69
N GLY A 19 -8.98 16.19 5.83
CA GLY A 19 -9.58 16.88 4.68
C GLY A 19 -8.67 17.91 4.02
N ASP A 20 -7.59 18.31 4.67
CA ASP A 20 -6.64 19.29 4.12
C ASP A 20 -5.53 18.62 3.29
N TYR A 21 -5.46 17.30 3.30
CA TYR A 21 -4.41 16.58 2.60
C TYR A 21 -4.87 16.07 1.24
N ARG A 22 -3.90 15.86 0.37
CA ARG A 22 -4.16 15.23 -0.92
C ARG A 22 -4.76 13.85 -0.69
N THR A 23 -5.86 13.57 -1.36
CA THR A 23 -6.62 12.34 -1.20
C THR A 23 -6.72 11.62 -2.53
N SER A 24 -6.54 10.30 -2.51
CA SER A 24 -6.70 9.45 -3.69
C SER A 24 -7.55 8.25 -3.35
N GLU A 25 -8.49 7.92 -4.22
CA GLU A 25 -9.24 6.68 -4.13
C GLU A 25 -8.52 5.61 -4.92
N ILE A 26 -8.31 4.44 -4.31
CA ILE A 26 -7.54 3.35 -4.89
C ILE A 26 -8.37 2.08 -4.86
N ILE A 27 -8.49 1.44 -6.03
CA ILE A 27 -8.88 0.04 -6.11
C ILE A 27 -7.73 -0.72 -6.75
N GLN A 28 -7.40 -1.88 -6.20
CA GLN A 28 -6.34 -2.70 -6.77
C GLN A 28 -6.69 -4.17 -6.65
N GLY A 29 -6.22 -4.92 -7.63
CA GLY A 29 -6.47 -6.34 -7.70
C GLY A 29 -5.21 -7.08 -8.13
N TYR A 30 -5.09 -8.31 -7.66
CA TYR A 30 -3.90 -9.13 -7.88
C TYR A 30 -4.14 -10.16 -8.97
N LEU A 31 -3.26 -10.17 -9.97
CA LEU A 31 -3.27 -11.14 -11.04
C LEU A 31 -2.55 -12.41 -10.60
N ASN A 32 -1.47 -12.24 -9.84
CA ASN A 32 -0.66 -13.34 -9.35
C ASN A 32 0.04 -12.95 -8.06
N VAL A 33 0.07 -13.89 -7.11
CA VAL A 33 0.82 -13.76 -5.86
C VAL A 33 1.48 -15.11 -5.58
N THR A 34 2.79 -15.11 -5.35
CA THR A 34 3.53 -16.34 -5.04
C THR A 34 3.87 -16.40 -3.56
N GLU A 35 4.22 -17.59 -3.06
CA GLU A 35 4.66 -17.79 -1.68
C GLU A 35 5.93 -17.03 -1.33
N GLU A 36 6.69 -16.60 -2.34
CA GLU A 36 7.94 -15.86 -2.20
C GLU A 36 7.71 -14.35 -2.22
N ASP A 37 6.46 -13.91 -2.07
CA ASP A 37 6.05 -12.50 -2.10
C ASP A 37 6.33 -11.79 -3.43
N ASN A 38 6.33 -12.55 -4.53
CA ASN A 38 6.30 -11.95 -5.85
C ASN A 38 4.84 -11.71 -6.22
N GLU A 39 4.54 -10.50 -6.68
CA GLU A 39 3.16 -10.15 -7.00
C GLU A 39 3.06 -9.33 -8.27
N ILE A 40 1.95 -9.51 -8.96
CA ILE A 40 1.56 -8.70 -10.11
C ILE A 40 0.18 -8.16 -9.80
N ARG A 41 0.04 -6.84 -9.83
CA ARG A 41 -1.24 -6.20 -9.57
C ARG A 41 -1.58 -5.15 -10.62
N VAL A 42 -2.87 -4.87 -10.76
CA VAL A 42 -3.38 -3.70 -11.48
C VAL A 42 -4.08 -2.79 -10.49
N ARG A 43 -3.95 -1.49 -10.70
CA ARG A 43 -4.46 -0.47 -9.78
C ARG A 43 -5.09 0.66 -10.56
N LYS A 44 -6.24 1.13 -10.08
CA LYS A 44 -6.77 2.42 -10.46
C LYS A 44 -6.55 3.36 -9.26
N LYS A 45 -5.88 4.46 -9.49
CA LYS A 45 -5.63 5.50 -8.50
C LYS A 45 -6.14 6.83 -9.07
N GLY A 46 -7.23 7.34 -8.51
CA GLY A 46 -7.92 8.46 -9.11
C GLY A 46 -8.43 8.09 -10.50
N ASP A 47 -7.97 8.80 -11.51
CA ASP A 47 -8.33 8.57 -12.91
C ASP A 47 -7.20 7.91 -13.73
N ARG A 48 -6.17 7.40 -13.07
CA ARG A 48 -5.02 6.76 -13.71
C ARG A 48 -4.95 5.28 -13.37
N TYR A 49 -4.33 4.52 -14.25
CA TYR A 49 -4.26 3.07 -14.17
C TYR A 49 -2.82 2.60 -14.26
N TYR A 50 -2.45 1.62 -13.43
CA TYR A 50 -1.08 1.13 -13.34
C TYR A 50 -1.04 -0.38 -13.28
N GLU A 51 0.03 -0.94 -13.82
CA GLU A 51 0.40 -2.32 -13.54
C GLU A 51 1.72 -2.31 -12.77
N THR A 52 1.81 -3.13 -11.73
CA THR A 52 2.97 -3.18 -10.85
C THR A 52 3.41 -4.61 -10.65
N VAL A 53 4.71 -4.84 -10.77
CA VAL A 53 5.34 -6.11 -10.44
C VAL A 53 6.29 -5.89 -9.28
N LYS A 54 6.10 -6.63 -8.18
CA LYS A 54 6.96 -6.53 -7.00
C LYS A 54 7.56 -7.88 -6.67
N SER A 55 8.79 -7.87 -6.17
CA SER A 55 9.46 -9.06 -5.69
C SER A 55 10.22 -8.76 -4.40
N GLY A 56 10.35 -9.80 -3.56
CA GLY A 56 10.98 -9.70 -2.25
C GLY A 56 10.01 -9.28 -1.15
N LYS A 57 10.51 -9.22 0.08
CA LYS A 57 9.71 -8.85 1.25
C LYS A 57 10.53 -8.07 2.26
N GLY A 58 9.84 -7.46 3.23
CA GLY A 58 10.45 -6.69 4.29
C GLY A 58 10.68 -5.24 3.90
N LEU A 59 11.78 -4.68 4.41
CA LEU A 59 12.08 -3.26 4.27
C LEU A 59 12.31 -2.84 2.81
N MET A 60 13.06 -3.65 2.05
CA MET A 60 13.43 -3.31 0.68
C MET A 60 12.91 -4.36 -0.29
N ARG A 61 12.15 -3.90 -1.30
CA ARG A 61 11.61 -4.73 -2.36
C ARG A 61 12.00 -4.16 -3.71
N LYS A 62 11.97 -5.00 -4.74
CA LYS A 62 12.14 -4.55 -6.12
C LYS A 62 10.77 -4.32 -6.74
N GLU A 63 10.65 -3.21 -7.45
CA GLU A 63 9.38 -2.81 -8.05
C GLU A 63 9.59 -2.35 -9.49
N VAL A 64 8.70 -2.80 -10.36
CA VAL A 64 8.52 -2.25 -11.69
C VAL A 64 7.07 -1.81 -11.80
N GLU A 65 6.85 -0.51 -12.02
CA GLU A 65 5.51 0.04 -12.17
C GLU A 65 5.44 0.86 -13.46
N PHE A 66 4.36 0.71 -14.19
CA PHE A 66 4.13 1.48 -15.41
C PHE A 66 2.65 1.77 -15.58
N GLU A 67 2.38 2.91 -16.19
CA GLU A 67 1.01 3.33 -16.47
C GLU A 67 0.43 2.51 -17.62
N ILE A 68 -0.84 2.10 -17.48
CA ILE A 68 -1.59 1.38 -18.53
C ILE A 68 -2.83 2.18 -18.88
N GLY A 69 -3.42 1.88 -20.03
CA GLY A 69 -4.66 2.51 -20.43
C GLY A 69 -5.87 1.89 -19.75
N GLU A 70 -6.98 2.63 -19.75
CA GLU A 70 -8.24 2.16 -19.18
C GLU A 70 -8.71 0.84 -19.81
N LYS A 71 -8.54 0.69 -21.13
CA LYS A 71 -8.96 -0.53 -21.82
C LYS A 71 -8.19 -1.76 -21.32
N VAL A 72 -6.89 -1.62 -21.11
CA VAL A 72 -6.05 -2.70 -20.60
C VAL A 72 -6.47 -3.03 -19.17
N PHE A 73 -6.66 -2.01 -18.34
CA PHE A 73 -7.12 -2.21 -16.97
C PHE A 73 -8.46 -2.96 -16.93
N ASN A 74 -9.43 -2.53 -17.73
CA ASN A 74 -10.74 -3.16 -17.78
C ASN A 74 -10.70 -4.60 -18.29
N ALA A 75 -9.76 -4.92 -19.16
CA ALA A 75 -9.57 -6.28 -19.65
C ALA A 75 -8.97 -7.20 -18.58
N LEU A 76 -8.09 -6.66 -17.74
CA LEU A 76 -7.40 -7.42 -16.68
C LEU A 76 -8.23 -7.52 -15.39
N TRP A 77 -9.06 -6.53 -15.10
CA TRP A 77 -9.79 -6.45 -13.85
C TRP A 77 -10.61 -7.70 -13.49
N PRO A 78 -11.35 -8.32 -14.43
CA PRO A 78 -12.09 -9.54 -14.12
C PRO A 78 -11.23 -10.69 -13.60
N LEU A 79 -9.95 -10.72 -13.96
CA LEU A 79 -9.01 -11.77 -13.53
C LEU A 79 -8.59 -11.62 -12.07
N THR A 80 -8.93 -10.51 -11.44
CA THR A 80 -8.57 -10.21 -10.06
C THR A 80 -9.68 -10.52 -9.06
N GLU A 81 -10.79 -11.12 -9.50
CA GLU A 81 -11.92 -11.41 -8.63
C GLU A 81 -11.51 -12.24 -7.42
N GLY A 82 -11.95 -11.82 -6.23
CA GLY A 82 -11.57 -12.47 -4.97
C GLY A 82 -10.19 -12.07 -4.45
N LYS A 83 -9.50 -11.19 -5.15
CA LYS A 83 -8.12 -10.76 -4.81
C LYS A 83 -8.02 -9.23 -4.92
N ARG A 84 -8.96 -8.52 -4.32
CA ARG A 84 -9.08 -7.07 -4.46
C ARG A 84 -9.07 -6.36 -3.13
N ILE A 85 -8.57 -5.13 -3.15
CA ILE A 85 -8.72 -4.20 -2.03
C ILE A 85 -9.20 -2.85 -2.56
N GLU A 86 -9.86 -2.13 -1.67
CA GLU A 86 -10.35 -0.78 -1.92
C GLU A 86 -9.96 0.07 -0.72
N LYS A 87 -9.39 1.24 -0.96
CA LYS A 87 -8.94 2.12 0.10
C LYS A 87 -8.90 3.57 -0.35
N THR A 88 -8.96 4.47 0.63
CA THR A 88 -8.71 5.90 0.44
C THR A 88 -7.34 6.21 1.01
N ARG A 89 -6.50 6.85 0.22
CA ARG A 89 -5.13 7.23 0.63
C ARG A 89 -5.05 8.72 0.85
N TYR A 90 -4.49 9.10 2.00
CA TYR A 90 -4.18 10.49 2.34
C TYR A 90 -2.66 10.65 2.35
N ASP A 91 -2.15 11.65 1.62
CA ASP A 91 -0.73 11.97 1.59
C ASP A 91 -0.45 13.04 2.64
N ILE A 92 0.24 12.68 3.70
CA ILE A 92 0.49 13.55 4.86
C ILE A 92 1.97 13.94 4.88
N PRO A 93 2.30 15.21 4.57
CA PRO A 93 3.69 15.67 4.69
C PRO A 93 4.15 15.59 6.15
N TYR A 94 5.33 15.03 6.36
CA TYR A 94 5.91 14.87 7.68
C TYR A 94 7.43 14.86 7.61
N ASP A 95 8.08 15.88 8.16
CA ASP A 95 9.54 15.97 8.28
C ASP A 95 10.28 15.71 6.95
N GLY A 96 9.81 16.35 5.89
CA GLY A 96 10.41 16.19 4.54
C GLY A 96 10.02 14.91 3.82
N LEU A 97 9.23 14.07 4.47
CA LEU A 97 8.72 12.82 3.92
C LEU A 97 7.22 12.92 3.70
N VAL A 98 6.65 11.88 3.12
CA VAL A 98 5.19 11.75 2.99
C VAL A 98 4.77 10.47 3.70
N ILE A 99 3.84 10.59 4.65
CA ILE A 99 3.19 9.43 5.24
C ILE A 99 1.94 9.16 4.41
N GLU A 100 1.87 7.98 3.80
CA GLU A 100 0.70 7.55 3.06
C GLU A 100 -0.22 6.80 4.00
N LEU A 101 -1.34 7.44 4.34
CA LEU A 101 -2.33 6.86 5.26
C LEU A 101 -3.42 6.20 4.45
N ASP A 102 -3.55 4.88 4.57
CA ASP A 102 -4.54 4.09 3.86
C ASP A 102 -5.69 3.70 4.79
N VAL A 103 -6.87 4.22 4.50
CA VAL A 103 -8.10 3.85 5.19
C VAL A 103 -8.82 2.84 4.29
N TYR A 104 -8.90 1.60 4.75
CA TYR A 104 -9.48 0.53 3.94
C TYR A 104 -11.00 0.54 3.99
N LEU A 105 -11.60 0.11 2.88
CA LEU A 105 -13.04 0.07 2.68
C LEU A 105 -13.49 -1.37 2.42
N GLY A 106 -14.81 -1.56 2.32
CA GLY A 106 -15.38 -2.89 2.01
C GLY A 106 -15.08 -3.91 3.09
N CYS A 107 -14.63 -5.09 2.68
CA CYS A 107 -14.34 -6.20 3.61
C CYS A 107 -13.25 -5.89 4.62
N LEU A 108 -12.38 -4.91 4.33
CA LEU A 108 -11.28 -4.52 5.20
C LEU A 108 -11.60 -3.25 6.00
N ALA A 109 -12.84 -2.80 6.00
CA ALA A 109 -13.26 -1.61 6.73
C ALA A 109 -12.88 -1.72 8.20
N GLY A 110 -12.33 -0.64 8.76
CA GLY A 110 -11.80 -0.61 10.12
C GLY A 110 -10.28 -0.75 10.19
N LEU A 111 -9.65 -1.24 9.13
CA LEU A 111 -8.19 -1.29 9.05
C LEU A 111 -7.66 0.05 8.55
N VAL A 112 -6.65 0.57 9.24
CA VAL A 112 -5.94 1.78 8.83
C VAL A 112 -4.44 1.49 8.93
N VAL A 113 -3.72 1.74 7.85
CA VAL A 113 -2.28 1.45 7.74
C VAL A 113 -1.58 2.69 7.22
N ALA A 114 -0.40 2.96 7.74
CA ALA A 114 0.45 4.05 7.26
C ALA A 114 1.74 3.49 6.68
N GLU A 115 2.16 4.03 5.55
CA GLU A 115 3.41 3.66 4.88
C GLU A 115 4.25 4.89 4.67
N VAL A 116 5.57 4.75 4.82
CA VAL A 116 6.52 5.80 4.51
C VAL A 116 7.61 5.22 3.62
N GLU A 117 7.84 5.88 2.48
CA GLU A 117 8.86 5.49 1.52
C GLU A 117 10.11 6.32 1.72
N PHE A 118 11.28 5.69 1.58
CA PHE A 118 12.57 6.32 1.82
C PHE A 118 13.48 6.19 0.61
N LEU A 119 14.40 7.12 0.48
CA LEU A 119 15.40 7.11 -0.60
C LEU A 119 16.55 6.15 -0.31
N SER A 120 16.79 5.83 0.98
CA SER A 120 17.88 4.96 1.39
C SER A 120 17.52 4.21 2.66
N VAL A 121 18.25 3.13 2.92
CA VAL A 121 18.10 2.37 4.17
C VAL A 121 18.50 3.24 5.37
N GLU A 122 19.54 4.07 5.22
CA GLU A 122 19.97 4.99 6.28
C GLU A 122 18.86 5.98 6.64
N GLU A 123 18.18 6.54 5.66
CA GLU A 123 17.06 7.46 5.89
C GLU A 123 15.94 6.75 6.65
N SER A 124 15.62 5.52 6.27
CA SER A 124 14.58 4.74 6.95
C SER A 124 14.92 4.52 8.42
N GLY A 125 16.19 4.32 8.73
CA GLY A 125 16.65 4.11 10.12
C GLY A 125 16.57 5.37 10.98
N ARG A 126 16.57 6.55 10.36
CA ARG A 126 16.48 7.83 11.07
C ARG A 126 15.05 8.31 11.27
N PHE A 127 14.09 7.66 10.65
CA PHE A 127 12.68 8.07 10.75
C PHE A 127 12.17 7.92 12.17
N ALA A 128 11.67 9.01 12.73
CA ALA A 128 11.03 9.04 14.06
C ALA A 128 9.51 9.09 13.85
N PRO A 129 8.79 7.99 14.07
CA PRO A 129 7.35 7.97 13.83
C PRO A 129 6.62 8.97 14.73
N PRO A 130 5.63 9.71 14.20
CA PRO A 130 4.78 10.55 15.03
C PRO A 130 3.97 9.70 16.01
N ALA A 131 3.52 10.33 17.11
CA ALA A 131 2.86 9.63 18.21
C ALA A 131 1.56 8.91 17.81
N TRP A 132 0.92 9.33 16.71
CA TRP A 132 -0.34 8.71 16.26
C TRP A 132 -0.13 7.42 15.49
N LEU A 133 1.11 7.07 15.11
CA LEU A 133 1.42 5.76 14.57
C LEU A 133 1.52 4.74 15.71
N GLY A 134 1.07 3.53 15.43
CA GLY A 134 1.11 2.42 16.36
C GLY A 134 2.22 1.44 16.06
N ARG A 135 1.94 0.14 16.22
CA ARG A 135 2.90 -0.93 16.05
C ARG A 135 3.44 -0.96 14.61
N GLU A 136 4.75 -1.07 14.49
CA GLU A 136 5.38 -1.27 13.18
C GLU A 136 5.10 -2.69 12.69
N ILE A 137 4.68 -2.79 11.43
CA ILE A 137 4.34 -4.05 10.77
C ILE A 137 5.16 -4.27 9.49
N THR A 138 6.28 -3.57 9.36
CA THR A 138 7.20 -3.75 8.23
C THR A 138 7.62 -5.22 8.14
N GLY A 139 7.42 -5.83 6.98
CA GLY A 139 7.75 -7.23 6.78
C GLY A 139 6.76 -8.24 7.34
N ASP A 140 5.72 -7.81 8.02
CA ASP A 140 4.64 -8.71 8.46
C ASP A 140 3.73 -9.00 7.26
N ILE A 141 3.88 -10.18 6.70
CA ILE A 141 3.19 -10.56 5.47
C ILE A 141 1.68 -10.51 5.60
N ARG A 142 1.13 -10.71 6.79
CA ARG A 142 -0.32 -10.68 7.02
C ARG A 142 -0.93 -9.31 6.69
N TYR A 143 -0.12 -8.25 6.75
CA TYR A 143 -0.54 -6.89 6.45
C TYR A 143 -0.09 -6.41 5.07
N SER A 144 0.53 -7.26 4.26
CA SER A 144 0.80 -6.91 2.86
C SER A 144 -0.55 -6.75 2.15
N ASN A 145 -0.62 -5.84 1.19
CA ASN A 145 -1.86 -5.65 0.44
C ASN A 145 -2.29 -6.93 -0.29
N ALA A 146 -1.32 -7.71 -0.79
CA ALA A 146 -1.61 -8.98 -1.43
C ALA A 146 -2.28 -9.95 -0.46
N ASP A 147 -1.75 -10.10 0.74
CA ASP A 147 -2.31 -11.00 1.74
C ASP A 147 -3.67 -10.53 2.23
N LEU A 148 -3.82 -9.23 2.44
CA LEU A 148 -5.12 -8.64 2.79
C LEU A 148 -6.17 -8.92 1.72
N ALA A 149 -5.79 -8.83 0.44
CA ALA A 149 -6.70 -9.11 -0.69
C ALA A 149 -7.11 -10.58 -0.73
N LEU A 150 -6.19 -11.49 -0.38
CA LEU A 150 -6.43 -12.93 -0.45
C LEU A 150 -7.12 -13.48 0.80
N HIS A 151 -6.76 -12.99 1.97
CA HIS A 151 -7.12 -13.61 3.25
C HIS A 151 -7.89 -12.70 4.20
N GLY A 152 -8.02 -11.41 3.88
CA GLY A 152 -8.71 -10.47 4.74
C GLY A 152 -7.85 -9.96 5.89
N LYS A 153 -8.48 -9.23 6.81
CA LYS A 153 -7.81 -8.60 7.94
C LYS A 153 -7.31 -9.68 8.91
N PRO A 154 -6.02 -9.62 9.34
CA PRO A 154 -5.51 -10.60 10.28
C PRO A 154 -6.14 -10.44 11.66
N GLU A 155 -6.20 -11.54 12.39
CA GLU A 155 -6.63 -11.56 13.79
C GLU A 155 -5.41 -11.31 14.67
N ASP A 156 -5.47 -10.27 15.49
CA ASP A 156 -4.41 -9.92 16.44
C ASP A 156 -4.95 -9.86 17.85
#